data_f4e5f76184bd852ae4f85b46592f7ecd
#
_entry.id   f4e5f76184bd852ae4f85b46592f7ecd
#
_cell.length_a   1.000
_cell.length_b   1.000
_cell.length_c   1.000
_cell.angle_alpha   90.00
_cell.angle_beta   90.00
_cell.angle_gamma   90.00
#
_symmetry.space_group_name_H-M   'P 1'
#
loop_
_entity.id
_entity.type
_entity.pdbx_description
1 polymer ?
#
loop_
_entity_poly.entity_id
_entity_poly.type
_entity_poly.pdbx_seq_one_letter_code
_entity_poly.pdbx_strand_id
1 'polypeptide(L)'
;AIISGGATGIGSSIVEHLCEQGVEVYFFDIDKKEAKKLILKIKKKKHKIPTFQFCNIKNIKKYKNLIQGIIKKKGPIDILVNNASNDKRHSLEKVTERYWDERMAVNLKHYLFAIQAVKKSMIKNKGGSIINLGSVSWIRGAVMFPAYSTAKAAIYGLTKSLARDLGQHNIRINSIAPGSVATKRQSKLWLNPKFKKEILDKQCLKKQILPEDVSRMVLYLASDVSSGCTKQNFTVDAGLI
;
A
#
# COMPACT_ATOMS: atom_id res chain seq x y z
N ALA A 1 6.79 5.87 10.72
CA ALA A 1 6.00 5.10 9.74
C ALA A 1 6.89 4.17 8.89
N ILE A 2 6.34 3.02 8.50
CA ILE A 2 6.96 2.07 7.56
C ILE A 2 6.06 1.92 6.33
N ILE A 3 6.62 2.06 5.10
CA ILE A 3 5.88 1.93 3.84
C ILE A 3 6.59 0.95 2.90
N SER A 4 5.89 -0.03 2.36
CA SER A 4 6.40 -0.88 1.28
C SER A 4 6.02 -0.35 -0.10
N GLY A 5 6.95 -0.39 -1.08
CA GLY A 5 6.73 0.12 -2.43
C GLY A 5 6.62 1.64 -2.48
N GLY A 6 7.49 2.35 -1.75
CA GLY A 6 7.39 3.79 -1.54
C GLY A 6 8.04 4.66 -2.62
N ALA A 7 8.74 4.10 -3.62
CA ALA A 7 9.50 4.92 -4.56
C ALA A 7 8.65 5.52 -5.70
N THR A 8 7.52 4.92 -6.04
CA THR A 8 6.71 5.33 -7.20
C THR A 8 5.21 5.27 -6.96
N GLY A 9 4.43 5.92 -7.81
CA GLY A 9 2.98 5.82 -7.86
C GLY A 9 2.30 6.22 -6.55
N ILE A 10 1.34 5.41 -6.09
CA ILE A 10 0.61 5.62 -4.83
C ILE A 10 1.59 5.68 -3.66
N GLY A 11 2.56 4.76 -3.61
CA GLY A 11 3.53 4.71 -2.52
C GLY A 11 4.37 5.98 -2.38
N SER A 12 4.83 6.58 -3.49
CA SER A 12 5.58 7.83 -3.43
C SER A 12 4.73 9.02 -2.96
N SER A 13 3.45 9.04 -3.31
CA SER A 13 2.51 10.03 -2.80
C SER A 13 2.26 9.86 -1.29
N ILE A 14 2.15 8.62 -0.80
CA ILE A 14 2.02 8.32 0.63
C ILE A 14 3.27 8.79 1.40
N VAL A 15 4.47 8.46 0.91
CA VAL A 15 5.73 8.90 1.53
C VAL A 15 5.79 10.43 1.60
N GLU A 16 5.46 11.12 0.50
CA GLU A 16 5.51 12.58 0.43
C GLU A 16 4.55 13.23 1.43
N HIS A 17 3.27 12.81 1.45
CA HIS A 17 2.27 13.39 2.35
C HIS A 17 2.56 13.10 3.84
N LEU A 18 3.04 11.91 4.19
CA LEU A 18 3.45 11.64 5.57
C LEU A 18 4.66 12.49 5.99
N CYS A 19 5.63 12.69 5.08
CA CYS A 19 6.77 13.58 5.33
C CYS A 19 6.35 15.06 5.47
N GLU A 20 5.35 15.50 4.73
CA GLU A 20 4.73 16.83 4.83
C GLU A 20 4.11 17.06 6.22
N GLN A 21 3.51 16.02 6.80
CA GLN A 21 2.97 16.04 8.16
C GLN A 21 4.05 15.87 9.26
N GLY A 22 5.34 15.90 8.90
CA GLY A 22 6.45 15.78 9.86
C GLY A 22 6.73 14.35 10.35
N VAL A 23 6.08 13.33 9.78
CA VAL A 23 6.27 11.93 10.16
C VAL A 23 7.67 11.45 9.78
N GLU A 24 8.35 10.72 10.67
CA GLU A 24 9.59 10.01 10.33
C GLU A 24 9.26 8.76 9.52
N VAL A 25 9.60 8.78 8.22
CA VAL A 25 9.21 7.77 7.24
C VAL A 25 10.39 6.90 6.83
N TYR A 26 10.20 5.57 6.93
CA TYR A 26 11.07 4.55 6.34
C TYR A 26 10.32 3.86 5.21
N PHE A 27 10.86 3.90 3.99
CA PHE A 27 10.20 3.23 2.87
C PHE A 27 11.12 2.22 2.18
N PHE A 28 10.51 1.13 1.76
CA PHE A 28 11.16 0.01 1.10
C PHE A 28 10.79 -0.03 -0.38
N ASP A 29 11.78 -0.22 -1.24
CA ASP A 29 11.57 -0.40 -2.66
C ASP A 29 12.75 -1.12 -3.31
N ILE A 30 12.58 -1.57 -4.55
CA ILE A 30 13.64 -2.12 -5.41
C ILE A 30 14.19 -1.07 -6.38
N ASP A 31 13.50 0.04 -6.57
CA ASP A 31 13.90 1.11 -7.49
C ASP A 31 14.70 2.20 -6.77
N LYS A 32 16.01 2.03 -6.75
CA LYS A 32 16.95 3.00 -6.15
C LYS A 32 16.92 4.36 -6.83
N LYS A 33 16.70 4.39 -8.15
CA LYS A 33 16.72 5.63 -8.95
C LYS A 33 15.51 6.50 -8.62
N GLU A 34 14.32 5.93 -8.63
CA GLU A 34 13.10 6.66 -8.30
C GLU A 34 13.04 7.03 -6.80
N ALA A 35 13.56 6.17 -5.91
CA ALA A 35 13.71 6.49 -4.48
C ALA A 35 14.58 7.73 -4.26
N LYS A 36 15.73 7.83 -4.94
CA LYS A 36 16.63 9.02 -4.87
C LYS A 36 15.91 10.28 -5.39
N LYS A 37 15.16 10.18 -6.50
CA LYS A 37 14.39 11.31 -7.03
C LYS A 37 13.33 11.78 -6.05
N LEU A 38 12.60 10.87 -5.42
CA LEU A 38 11.59 11.18 -4.43
C LEU A 38 12.18 11.92 -3.22
N ILE A 39 13.30 11.42 -2.66
CA ILE A 39 13.99 12.07 -1.54
C ILE A 39 14.41 13.49 -1.91
N LEU A 40 14.99 13.69 -3.10
CA LEU A 40 15.38 15.02 -3.57
C LEU A 40 14.18 15.96 -3.73
N LYS A 41 13.04 15.44 -4.25
CA LYS A 41 11.79 16.21 -4.36
C LYS A 41 11.30 16.68 -2.99
N ILE A 42 11.24 15.76 -2.01
CA ILE A 42 10.78 16.03 -0.64
C ILE A 42 11.72 17.05 0.05
N LYS A 43 13.03 16.89 -0.12
CA LYS A 43 14.03 17.84 0.41
C LYS A 43 13.83 19.25 -0.14
N LYS A 44 13.56 19.39 -1.46
CA LYS A 44 13.29 20.70 -2.08
C LYS A 44 12.04 21.37 -1.51
N LYS A 45 11.05 20.60 -1.08
CA LYS A 45 9.82 21.10 -0.43
C LYS A 45 10.01 21.42 1.06
N LYS A 46 11.20 21.19 1.61
CA LYS A 46 11.53 21.39 3.03
C LYS A 46 10.68 20.53 3.99
N HIS A 47 10.15 19.41 3.52
CA HIS A 47 9.47 18.44 4.36
C HIS A 47 10.45 17.51 5.09
N LYS A 48 9.95 16.74 6.07
CA LYS A 48 10.75 15.72 6.77
C LYS A 48 11.35 14.74 5.76
N ILE A 49 12.67 14.55 5.80
CA ILE A 49 13.37 13.70 4.82
C ILE A 49 13.16 12.23 5.17
N PRO A 50 12.60 11.40 4.25
CA PRO A 50 12.42 9.98 4.50
C PRO A 50 13.70 9.17 4.35
N THR A 51 13.76 8.02 4.99
CA THR A 51 14.87 7.06 4.87
C THR A 51 14.47 5.93 3.91
N PHE A 52 15.25 5.79 2.83
CA PHE A 52 15.10 4.70 1.87
C PHE A 52 15.84 3.44 2.32
N GLN A 53 15.18 2.28 2.17
CA GLN A 53 15.74 0.96 2.41
C GLN A 53 15.58 0.09 1.15
N PHE A 54 16.69 -0.27 0.50
CA PHE A 54 16.63 -1.20 -0.63
C PHE A 54 16.24 -2.60 -0.17
N CYS A 55 15.07 -3.06 -0.58
CA CYS A 55 14.58 -4.38 -0.24
C CYS A 55 13.61 -4.92 -1.29
N ASN A 56 13.89 -6.14 -1.79
CA ASN A 56 12.89 -6.93 -2.47
C ASN A 56 12.03 -7.62 -1.39
N ILE A 57 10.79 -7.16 -1.24
CA ILE A 57 9.85 -7.63 -0.20
C ILE A 57 9.48 -9.12 -0.33
N LYS A 58 9.78 -9.77 -1.46
CA LYS A 58 9.65 -11.22 -1.61
C LYS A 58 10.64 -11.98 -0.69
N ASN A 59 11.79 -11.37 -0.36
CA ASN A 59 12.71 -11.91 0.64
C ASN A 59 12.23 -11.54 2.04
N ILE A 60 11.33 -12.35 2.57
CA ILE A 60 10.67 -12.10 3.86
C ILE A 60 11.67 -12.00 5.02
N LYS A 61 12.71 -12.86 5.04
CA LYS A 61 13.74 -12.83 6.10
C LYS A 61 14.46 -11.47 6.13
N LYS A 62 14.93 -11.01 4.96
CA LYS A 62 15.59 -9.70 4.83
C LYS A 62 14.65 -8.57 5.20
N TYR A 63 13.39 -8.60 4.73
CA TYR A 63 12.40 -7.57 4.99
C TYR A 63 12.10 -7.44 6.50
N LYS A 64 11.84 -8.56 7.18
CA LYS A 64 11.63 -8.59 8.64
C LYS A 64 12.85 -8.06 9.40
N ASN A 65 14.06 -8.49 9.04
CA ASN A 65 15.29 -8.05 9.70
C ASN A 65 15.50 -6.53 9.57
N LEU A 66 15.20 -5.96 8.42
CA LEU A 66 15.28 -4.50 8.22
C LEU A 66 14.26 -3.75 9.07
N ILE A 67 13.02 -4.23 9.15
CA ILE A 67 11.98 -3.67 10.04
C ILE A 67 12.43 -3.74 11.51
N GLN A 68 12.94 -4.88 11.96
CA GLN A 68 13.44 -5.04 13.34
C GLN A 68 14.64 -4.12 13.62
N GLY A 69 15.53 -3.92 12.63
CA GLY A 69 16.64 -2.98 12.73
C GLY A 69 16.17 -1.53 12.92
N ILE A 70 15.10 -1.13 12.22
CA ILE A 70 14.48 0.19 12.39
C ILE A 70 13.91 0.32 13.80
N ILE A 71 13.14 -0.66 14.27
CA ILE A 71 12.54 -0.67 15.60
C ILE A 71 13.62 -0.58 16.70
N LYS A 72 14.70 -1.34 16.56
CA LYS A 72 15.83 -1.30 17.52
C LYS A 72 16.50 0.08 17.58
N LYS A 73 16.66 0.74 16.43
CA LYS A 73 17.37 2.02 16.32
C LYS A 73 16.52 3.23 16.69
N LYS A 74 15.22 3.18 16.38
CA LYS A 74 14.35 4.37 16.35
C LYS A 74 13.15 4.29 17.29
N GLY A 75 12.97 3.14 17.91
CA GLY A 75 11.84 2.92 18.79
C GLY A 75 10.62 2.34 18.06
N PRO A 76 9.45 2.43 18.68
CA PRO A 76 8.24 1.80 18.20
C PRO A 76 7.75 2.38 16.87
N ILE A 77 6.98 1.57 16.14
CA ILE A 77 6.35 1.94 14.87
C ILE A 77 4.87 2.23 15.13
N ASP A 78 4.43 3.42 14.75
CA ASP A 78 3.03 3.84 14.90
C ASP A 78 2.20 3.49 13.66
N ILE A 79 2.80 3.56 12.47
CA ILE A 79 2.12 3.42 11.20
C ILE A 79 2.83 2.40 10.32
N LEU A 80 2.07 1.41 9.83
CA LEU A 80 2.51 0.48 8.79
C LEU A 80 1.61 0.61 7.56
N VAL A 81 2.20 0.93 6.39
CA VAL A 81 1.49 0.94 5.11
C VAL A 81 2.01 -0.16 4.20
N ASN A 82 1.23 -1.20 4.01
CA ASN A 82 1.49 -2.26 3.06
C ASN A 82 0.94 -1.86 1.69
N ASN A 83 1.83 -1.38 0.79
CA ASN A 83 1.46 -0.86 -0.52
C ASN A 83 2.13 -1.60 -1.68
N ALA A 84 3.34 -2.14 -1.51
CA ALA A 84 4.07 -2.80 -2.60
C ALA A 84 3.22 -3.85 -3.32
N SER A 85 3.15 -3.75 -4.65
CA SER A 85 2.40 -4.70 -5.47
C SER A 85 2.86 -4.68 -6.93
N ASN A 86 2.43 -5.67 -7.71
CA ASN A 86 2.68 -5.75 -9.14
C ASN A 86 1.42 -6.25 -9.85
N ASP A 87 0.85 -5.37 -10.65
CA ASP A 87 -0.39 -5.54 -11.41
C ASP A 87 -0.16 -5.99 -12.86
N LYS A 88 0.96 -6.68 -13.17
CA LYS A 88 1.22 -7.18 -14.52
C LYS A 88 0.06 -8.05 -14.99
N ARG A 89 -0.53 -7.66 -16.13
CA ARG A 89 -1.65 -8.37 -16.73
C ARG A 89 -1.22 -9.72 -17.30
N HIS A 90 -2.08 -10.72 -17.18
CA HIS A 90 -1.87 -12.08 -17.65
C HIS A 90 -3.22 -12.79 -17.83
N SER A 91 -3.33 -13.64 -18.84
CA SER A 91 -4.49 -14.52 -19.03
C SER A 91 -4.38 -15.77 -18.15
N LEU A 92 -5.49 -16.50 -17.99
CA LEU A 92 -5.54 -17.72 -17.20
C LEU A 92 -4.53 -18.76 -17.72
N GLU A 93 -4.44 -18.92 -19.03
CA GLU A 93 -3.60 -19.94 -19.70
C GLU A 93 -2.10 -19.70 -19.48
N LYS A 94 -1.72 -18.45 -19.15
CA LYS A 94 -0.32 -18.07 -18.88
C LYS A 94 0.09 -18.21 -17.43
N VAL A 95 -0.84 -18.62 -16.55
CA VAL A 95 -0.54 -18.81 -15.13
C VAL A 95 0.06 -20.18 -14.92
N THR A 96 1.35 -20.22 -14.61
CA THR A 96 2.04 -21.41 -14.08
C THR A 96 2.04 -21.35 -12.55
N GLU A 97 2.28 -22.50 -11.89
CA GLU A 97 2.44 -22.55 -10.42
C GLU A 97 3.51 -21.56 -9.93
N ARG A 98 4.69 -21.56 -10.55
CA ARG A 98 5.78 -20.62 -10.25
C ARG A 98 5.34 -19.15 -10.41
N TYR A 99 4.57 -18.84 -11.46
CA TYR A 99 4.05 -17.47 -11.67
C TYR A 99 3.05 -17.10 -10.59
N TRP A 100 2.15 -18.02 -10.23
CA TRP A 100 1.18 -17.84 -9.16
C TRP A 100 1.88 -17.53 -7.83
N ASP A 101 2.83 -18.36 -7.42
CA ASP A 101 3.59 -18.19 -6.19
C ASP A 101 4.32 -16.85 -6.14
N GLU A 102 4.92 -16.44 -7.25
CA GLU A 102 5.57 -15.15 -7.36
C GLU A 102 4.56 -13.98 -7.21
N ARG A 103 3.36 -14.10 -7.79
CA ARG A 103 2.30 -13.08 -7.64
C ARG A 103 1.79 -13.01 -6.21
N MET A 104 1.58 -14.14 -5.55
CA MET A 104 1.21 -14.19 -4.14
C MET A 104 2.31 -13.62 -3.24
N ALA A 105 3.56 -13.93 -3.51
CA ALA A 105 4.70 -13.40 -2.76
C ALA A 105 4.78 -11.87 -2.81
N VAL A 106 4.56 -11.25 -3.97
CA VAL A 106 4.67 -9.80 -4.16
C VAL A 106 3.40 -9.04 -3.82
N ASN A 107 2.20 -9.66 -3.92
CA ASN A 107 0.94 -8.95 -3.77
C ASN A 107 0.21 -9.23 -2.44
N LEU A 108 0.63 -10.25 -1.67
CA LEU A 108 -0.05 -10.66 -0.44
C LEU A 108 0.93 -11.05 0.69
N LYS A 109 1.84 -12.00 0.45
CA LYS A 109 2.64 -12.64 1.50
C LYS A 109 3.36 -11.65 2.41
N HIS A 110 3.99 -10.62 1.84
CA HIS A 110 4.75 -9.65 2.60
C HIS A 110 3.89 -8.82 3.57
N TYR A 111 2.58 -8.65 3.32
CA TYR A 111 1.66 -7.92 4.21
C TYR A 111 1.60 -8.57 5.59
N LEU A 112 1.31 -9.88 5.62
CA LEU A 112 1.24 -10.64 6.87
C LEU A 112 2.55 -10.55 7.67
N PHE A 113 3.68 -10.74 7.00
CA PHE A 113 4.98 -10.76 7.67
C PHE A 113 5.48 -9.38 8.11
N ALA A 114 5.08 -8.30 7.43
CA ALA A 114 5.31 -6.93 7.91
C ALA A 114 4.48 -6.65 9.18
N ILE A 115 3.20 -7.02 9.18
CA ILE A 115 2.31 -6.90 10.36
C ILE A 115 2.92 -7.68 11.54
N GLN A 116 3.33 -8.93 11.31
CA GLN A 116 3.98 -9.74 12.33
C GLN A 116 5.26 -9.08 12.89
N ALA A 117 6.04 -8.42 12.02
CA ALA A 117 7.28 -7.77 12.41
C ALA A 117 7.05 -6.52 13.29
N VAL A 118 5.98 -5.75 13.06
CA VAL A 118 5.68 -4.52 13.83
C VAL A 118 4.79 -4.78 15.05
N LYS A 119 4.03 -5.88 15.10
CA LYS A 119 3.02 -6.16 16.14
C LYS A 119 3.53 -5.92 17.57
N LYS A 120 4.66 -6.55 17.94
CA LYS A 120 5.22 -6.41 19.30
C LYS A 120 5.60 -4.95 19.62
N SER A 121 6.11 -4.23 18.64
CA SER A 121 6.48 -2.82 18.76
C SER A 121 5.26 -1.94 18.98
N MET A 122 4.18 -2.15 18.21
CA MET A 122 2.92 -1.42 18.36
C MET A 122 2.24 -1.73 19.71
N ILE A 123 2.27 -2.99 20.18
CA ILE A 123 1.74 -3.35 21.51
C ILE A 123 2.51 -2.60 22.60
N LYS A 124 3.84 -2.57 22.54
CA LYS A 124 4.67 -1.81 23.49
C LYS A 124 4.35 -0.32 23.46
N ASN A 125 4.00 0.23 22.29
CA ASN A 125 3.59 1.61 22.09
C ASN A 125 2.12 1.89 22.46
N LYS A 126 1.38 0.89 22.95
CA LYS A 126 -0.04 0.95 23.34
C LYS A 126 -0.99 1.31 22.18
N GLY A 127 -0.59 1.05 20.95
CA GLY A 127 -1.42 1.28 19.76
C GLY A 127 -0.63 1.40 18.46
N GLY A 128 -1.38 1.61 17.37
CA GLY A 128 -0.82 1.82 16.03
C GLY A 128 -1.88 1.72 14.94
N SER A 129 -1.51 2.09 13.72
CA SER A 129 -2.37 1.99 12.55
C SER A 129 -1.71 1.18 11.43
N ILE A 130 -2.41 0.15 10.96
CA ILE A 130 -2.00 -0.69 9.83
C ILE A 130 -2.94 -0.44 8.67
N ILE A 131 -2.39 -0.09 7.52
CA ILE A 131 -3.14 0.26 6.32
C ILE A 131 -2.68 -0.64 5.18
N ASN A 132 -3.60 -1.45 4.66
CA ASN A 132 -3.34 -2.43 3.61
C ASN A 132 -3.92 -1.94 2.27
N LEU A 133 -3.09 -1.73 1.24
CA LEU A 133 -3.56 -1.33 -0.09
C LEU A 133 -4.11 -2.55 -0.85
N GLY A 134 -5.45 -2.61 -0.92
CA GLY A 134 -6.21 -3.55 -1.74
C GLY A 134 -6.35 -3.09 -3.19
N SER A 135 -7.52 -3.32 -3.78
CA SER A 135 -7.94 -2.86 -5.12
C SER A 135 -9.43 -3.15 -5.31
N VAL A 136 -10.11 -2.37 -6.13
CA VAL A 136 -11.48 -2.71 -6.58
C VAL A 136 -11.49 -3.80 -7.66
N SER A 137 -10.33 -4.27 -8.13
CA SER A 137 -10.22 -5.23 -9.24
C SER A 137 -11.02 -6.53 -9.03
N TRP A 138 -11.02 -7.05 -7.82
CA TRP A 138 -11.74 -8.28 -7.48
C TRP A 138 -13.25 -8.05 -7.35
N ILE A 139 -13.69 -6.86 -6.90
CA ILE A 139 -15.11 -6.50 -6.79
C ILE A 139 -15.70 -6.32 -8.18
N ARG A 140 -14.96 -5.71 -9.10
CA ARG A 140 -15.36 -5.46 -10.48
C ARG A 140 -15.30 -6.70 -11.39
N GLY A 141 -14.76 -7.81 -10.93
CA GLY A 141 -14.46 -8.94 -11.81
C GLY A 141 -13.49 -8.55 -12.94
N ALA A 142 -12.47 -7.75 -12.62
CA ALA A 142 -11.56 -7.24 -13.63
C ALA A 142 -10.79 -8.35 -14.34
N VAL A 143 -10.77 -8.31 -15.68
CA VAL A 143 -10.16 -9.32 -16.54
C VAL A 143 -8.65 -9.19 -16.67
N MET A 144 -7.96 -10.25 -17.13
CA MET A 144 -6.53 -10.28 -17.47
C MET A 144 -5.56 -10.15 -16.29
N PHE A 145 -5.96 -10.46 -15.07
CA PHE A 145 -5.03 -10.63 -13.93
C PHE A 145 -5.61 -11.41 -12.74
N PRO A 146 -6.01 -12.70 -12.96
CA PRO A 146 -6.63 -13.51 -11.91
C PRO A 146 -5.78 -13.60 -10.64
N ALA A 147 -4.48 -13.87 -10.74
CA ALA A 147 -3.61 -13.96 -9.56
C ALA A 147 -3.49 -12.65 -8.78
N TYR A 148 -3.52 -11.49 -9.45
CA TYR A 148 -3.52 -10.18 -8.79
C TYR A 148 -4.85 -9.94 -8.05
N SER A 149 -5.98 -10.15 -8.73
CA SER A 149 -7.31 -9.95 -8.15
C SER A 149 -7.53 -10.86 -6.94
N THR A 150 -7.12 -12.12 -7.01
CA THR A 150 -7.16 -13.06 -5.88
C THR A 150 -6.34 -12.55 -4.69
N ALA A 151 -5.09 -12.12 -4.93
CA ALA A 151 -4.26 -11.57 -3.87
C ALA A 151 -4.88 -10.32 -3.24
N LYS A 152 -5.50 -9.45 -4.04
CA LYS A 152 -6.14 -8.22 -3.55
C LYS A 152 -7.45 -8.48 -2.79
N ALA A 153 -8.21 -9.50 -3.15
CA ALA A 153 -9.35 -9.98 -2.36
C ALA A 153 -8.89 -10.55 -1.01
N ALA A 154 -7.81 -11.33 -1.01
CA ALA A 154 -7.26 -11.92 0.20
C ALA A 154 -6.76 -10.87 1.22
N ILE A 155 -6.32 -9.67 0.77
CA ILE A 155 -5.95 -8.56 1.66
C ILE A 155 -7.13 -8.11 2.53
N TYR A 156 -8.33 -8.08 1.97
CA TYR A 156 -9.54 -7.75 2.73
C TYR A 156 -9.82 -8.82 3.80
N GLY A 157 -9.74 -10.11 3.44
CA GLY A 157 -9.84 -11.22 4.38
C GLY A 157 -8.81 -11.15 5.50
N LEU A 158 -7.54 -10.88 5.14
CA LEU A 158 -6.44 -10.69 6.11
C LEU A 158 -6.72 -9.53 7.06
N THR A 159 -7.20 -8.40 6.55
CA THR A 159 -7.56 -7.23 7.34
C THR A 159 -8.66 -7.55 8.35
N LYS A 160 -9.72 -8.22 7.91
CA LYS A 160 -10.83 -8.63 8.79
C LYS A 160 -10.41 -9.65 9.85
N SER A 161 -9.61 -10.63 9.46
CA SER A 161 -9.14 -11.69 10.36
C SER A 161 -8.30 -11.15 11.50
N LEU A 162 -7.36 -10.24 11.21
CA LEU A 162 -6.44 -9.70 12.21
C LEU A 162 -7.05 -8.59 13.08
N ALA A 163 -8.19 -8.03 12.71
CA ALA A 163 -8.74 -6.85 13.41
C ALA A 163 -9.09 -7.12 14.88
N ARG A 164 -9.61 -8.31 15.20
CA ARG A 164 -9.92 -8.66 16.61
C ARG A 164 -8.66 -8.90 17.42
N ASP A 165 -7.68 -9.62 16.86
CA ASP A 165 -6.42 -9.94 17.54
C ASP A 165 -5.57 -8.70 17.83
N LEU A 166 -5.67 -7.69 16.95
CA LEU A 166 -4.92 -6.45 17.07
C LEU A 166 -5.67 -5.39 17.89
N GLY A 167 -7.00 -5.35 17.78
CA GLY A 167 -7.84 -4.35 18.43
C GLY A 167 -7.77 -4.35 19.95
N GLN A 168 -7.61 -5.51 20.59
CA GLN A 168 -7.38 -5.60 22.05
C GLN A 168 -6.12 -4.87 22.51
N HIS A 169 -5.23 -4.50 21.61
CA HIS A 169 -4.01 -3.74 21.86
C HIS A 169 -4.07 -2.30 21.33
N ASN A 170 -5.25 -1.79 21.00
CA ASN A 170 -5.46 -0.50 20.36
C ASN A 170 -4.75 -0.35 18.99
N ILE A 171 -4.48 -1.45 18.32
CA ILE A 171 -3.92 -1.45 16.96
C ILE A 171 -5.07 -1.54 15.97
N ARG A 172 -5.28 -0.46 15.19
CA ARG A 172 -6.27 -0.43 14.13
C ARG A 172 -5.69 -1.06 12.85
N ILE A 173 -6.52 -1.80 12.13
CA ILE A 173 -6.15 -2.35 10.82
C ILE A 173 -7.29 -2.14 9.82
N ASN A 174 -6.98 -1.47 8.72
CA ASN A 174 -7.92 -1.19 7.66
C ASN A 174 -7.32 -1.51 6.28
N SER A 175 -8.18 -1.69 5.29
CA SER A 175 -7.76 -1.75 3.90
C SER A 175 -8.31 -0.54 3.11
N ILE A 176 -7.57 -0.14 2.08
CA ILE A 176 -8.04 0.80 1.07
C ILE A 176 -8.11 0.05 -0.26
N ALA A 177 -9.22 0.18 -0.97
CA ALA A 177 -9.43 -0.37 -2.30
C ALA A 177 -9.43 0.77 -3.35
N PRO A 178 -8.27 1.10 -3.94
CA PRO A 178 -8.22 2.10 -5.00
C PRO A 178 -8.89 1.61 -6.28
N GLY A 179 -9.49 2.55 -7.00
CA GLY A 179 -9.96 2.36 -8.38
C GLY A 179 -8.84 2.42 -9.41
N SER A 180 -9.14 2.99 -10.58
CA SER A 180 -8.16 3.21 -11.65
C SER A 180 -7.33 4.47 -11.37
N VAL A 181 -6.20 4.32 -10.68
CA VAL A 181 -5.33 5.44 -10.29
C VAL A 181 -4.34 5.78 -11.39
N ALA A 182 -4.27 7.04 -11.79
CA ALA A 182 -3.37 7.55 -12.82
C ALA A 182 -1.92 7.69 -12.32
N THR A 183 -1.26 6.57 -12.08
CA THR A 183 0.17 6.57 -11.86
C THR A 183 0.94 6.66 -13.18
N LYS A 184 2.20 7.11 -13.16
CA LYS A 184 3.07 7.11 -14.37
C LYS A 184 3.11 5.75 -15.06
N ARG A 185 3.15 4.65 -14.28
CA ARG A 185 3.13 3.29 -14.79
C ARG A 185 1.81 2.96 -15.48
N GLN A 186 0.68 3.26 -14.85
CA GLN A 186 -0.66 3.01 -15.41
C GLN A 186 -0.88 3.81 -16.70
N SER A 187 -0.52 5.09 -16.68
CA SER A 187 -0.63 5.97 -17.85
C SER A 187 0.21 5.46 -19.03
N LYS A 188 1.42 4.95 -18.75
CA LYS A 188 2.29 4.41 -19.81
C LYS A 188 1.80 3.07 -20.38
N LEU A 189 1.22 2.19 -19.56
CA LEU A 189 0.96 0.80 -19.97
C LEU A 189 -0.50 0.53 -20.32
N TRP A 190 -1.46 1.22 -19.70
CA TRP A 190 -2.86 0.79 -19.72
C TRP A 190 -3.86 1.92 -19.96
N LEU A 191 -3.60 3.14 -19.50
CA LEU A 191 -4.52 4.26 -19.59
C LEU A 191 -4.45 4.95 -20.97
N ASN A 192 -4.74 4.19 -22.04
CA ASN A 192 -4.97 4.80 -23.34
C ASN A 192 -6.29 5.61 -23.36
N PRO A 193 -6.53 6.50 -24.35
CA PRO A 193 -7.71 7.36 -24.38
C PRO A 193 -9.04 6.59 -24.32
N LYS A 194 -9.13 5.44 -24.99
CA LYS A 194 -10.33 4.58 -24.99
C LYS A 194 -10.63 4.02 -23.60
N PHE A 195 -9.62 3.42 -22.97
CA PHE A 195 -9.77 2.85 -21.62
C PHE A 195 -10.03 3.93 -20.55
N LYS A 196 -9.37 5.10 -20.69
CA LYS A 196 -9.65 6.25 -19.82
C LYS A 196 -11.10 6.71 -19.93
N LYS A 197 -11.64 6.85 -21.16
CA LYS A 197 -13.05 7.19 -21.37
C LYS A 197 -13.98 6.15 -20.76
N GLU A 198 -13.72 4.86 -21.01
CA GLU A 198 -14.52 3.77 -20.43
C GLU A 198 -14.59 3.82 -18.88
N ILE A 199 -13.46 4.09 -18.22
CA ILE A 199 -13.43 4.23 -16.76
C ILE A 199 -14.24 5.45 -16.32
N LEU A 200 -14.04 6.61 -16.97
CA LEU A 200 -14.75 7.84 -16.63
C LEU A 200 -16.27 7.71 -16.83
N ASP A 201 -16.70 7.01 -17.88
CA ASP A 201 -18.12 6.79 -18.17
C ASP A 201 -18.79 5.95 -17.07
N LYS A 202 -18.06 4.96 -16.51
CA LYS A 202 -18.54 4.10 -15.42
C LYS A 202 -18.48 4.74 -14.03
N GLN A 203 -17.66 5.78 -13.83
CA GLN A 203 -17.54 6.48 -12.55
C GLN A 203 -18.71 7.43 -12.29
N CYS A 204 -19.13 7.57 -11.02
CA CYS A 204 -20.07 8.63 -10.62
C CYS A 204 -19.41 10.00 -10.78
N LEU A 205 -18.22 10.19 -10.21
CA LEU A 205 -17.44 11.42 -10.40
C LEU A 205 -16.61 11.32 -11.67
N LYS A 206 -16.82 12.22 -12.63
CA LYS A 206 -16.16 12.22 -13.95
C LYS A 206 -14.73 12.79 -13.87
N LYS A 207 -13.95 12.33 -12.90
CA LYS A 207 -12.56 12.75 -12.69
C LYS A 207 -11.62 11.55 -12.63
N GLN A 208 -10.39 11.76 -13.08
CA GLN A 208 -9.34 10.76 -12.93
C GLN A 208 -8.86 10.71 -11.48
N ILE A 209 -8.81 9.50 -10.88
CA ILE A 209 -8.22 9.31 -9.55
C ILE A 209 -6.70 9.42 -9.64
N LEU A 210 -6.13 10.23 -8.78
CA LEU A 210 -4.69 10.48 -8.68
C LEU A 210 -4.10 9.76 -7.45
N PRO A 211 -2.78 9.53 -7.41
CA PRO A 211 -2.11 8.99 -6.21
C PRO A 211 -2.42 9.77 -4.93
N GLU A 212 -2.62 11.09 -5.05
CA GLU A 212 -2.96 12.01 -3.96
C GLU A 212 -4.33 11.71 -3.34
N ASP A 213 -5.31 11.29 -4.13
CA ASP A 213 -6.64 10.92 -3.60
C ASP A 213 -6.53 9.71 -2.66
N VAL A 214 -5.68 8.73 -3.02
CA VAL A 214 -5.44 7.55 -2.19
C VAL A 214 -4.59 7.88 -0.95
N SER A 215 -3.54 8.68 -1.11
CA SER A 215 -2.64 9.01 0.01
C SER A 215 -3.32 9.90 1.06
N ARG A 216 -4.29 10.73 0.71
CA ARG A 216 -5.13 11.47 1.68
C ARG A 216 -5.97 10.52 2.55
N MET A 217 -6.51 9.44 1.97
CA MET A 217 -7.19 8.40 2.76
C MET A 217 -6.19 7.67 3.68
N VAL A 218 -4.95 7.45 3.23
CA VAL A 218 -3.89 6.89 4.10
C VAL A 218 -3.59 7.84 5.27
N LEU A 219 -3.47 9.15 5.04
CA LEU A 219 -3.28 10.14 6.11
C LEU A 219 -4.41 10.09 7.14
N TYR A 220 -5.67 10.07 6.68
CA TYR A 220 -6.83 9.94 7.55
C TYR A 220 -6.73 8.69 8.42
N LEU A 221 -6.47 7.52 7.81
CA LEU A 221 -6.38 6.25 8.54
C LEU A 221 -5.13 6.14 9.43
N ALA A 222 -4.08 6.89 9.13
CA ALA A 222 -2.85 6.94 9.93
C ALA A 222 -3.00 7.82 11.18
N SER A 223 -3.94 8.76 11.19
CA SER A 223 -4.15 9.74 12.26
C SER A 223 -5.19 9.28 13.29
N ASP A 224 -5.21 9.97 14.44
CA ASP A 224 -6.20 9.75 15.52
C ASP A 224 -7.61 10.20 15.14
N VAL A 225 -7.77 11.01 14.09
CA VAL A 225 -9.09 11.38 13.54
C VAL A 225 -9.88 10.14 13.11
N SER A 226 -9.21 9.05 12.77
CA SER A 226 -9.81 7.74 12.44
C SER A 226 -9.80 6.73 13.59
N SER A 227 -9.74 7.20 14.86
CA SER A 227 -9.65 6.33 16.06
C SER A 227 -10.76 5.27 16.15
N GLY A 228 -11.96 5.58 15.68
CA GLY A 228 -13.08 4.64 15.60
C GLY A 228 -13.04 3.69 14.38
N CYS A 229 -12.06 3.79 13.49
CA CYS A 229 -12.02 3.04 12.24
C CYS A 229 -11.06 1.83 12.33
N THR A 230 -11.62 0.62 12.36
CA THR A 230 -10.86 -0.62 12.21
C THR A 230 -11.69 -1.69 11.49
N LYS A 231 -11.05 -2.69 10.88
CA LYS A 231 -11.72 -3.80 10.17
C LYS A 231 -12.47 -3.38 8.89
N GLN A 232 -12.28 -2.14 8.42
CA GLN A 232 -13.00 -1.58 7.28
C GLN A 232 -12.21 -1.72 5.97
N ASN A 233 -12.94 -1.67 4.85
CA ASN A 233 -12.39 -1.50 3.52
C ASN A 233 -12.90 -0.17 2.94
N PHE A 234 -12.03 0.79 2.83
CA PHE A 234 -12.36 2.11 2.29
C PHE A 234 -12.11 2.14 0.78
N THR A 235 -13.12 2.49 0.01
CA THR A 235 -12.98 2.58 -1.44
C THR A 235 -12.64 4.01 -1.85
N VAL A 236 -11.65 4.15 -2.75
CA VAL A 236 -11.23 5.43 -3.34
C VAL A 236 -11.20 5.26 -4.86
N ASP A 237 -12.35 5.41 -5.51
CA ASP A 237 -12.53 5.02 -6.91
C ASP A 237 -13.46 5.92 -7.72
N ALA A 238 -13.90 7.05 -7.16
CA ALA A 238 -14.85 7.98 -7.76
C ALA A 238 -16.25 7.37 -8.06
N GLY A 239 -16.65 6.33 -7.31
CA GLY A 239 -17.92 5.63 -7.52
C GLY A 239 -17.88 4.74 -8.77
N LEU A 240 -16.83 3.95 -8.92
CA LEU A 240 -16.66 3.00 -10.02
C LEU A 240 -17.33 1.64 -9.71
N ILE A 241 -17.50 1.31 -8.42
CA ILE A 241 -18.20 0.12 -7.90
C ILE A 241 -19.31 0.52 -6.98
#